data_49f1cb456e24103043e61168b9fff77d
#
_entry.id   49f1cb456e24103043e61168b9fff77d
#
_cell.length_a   1.000
_cell.length_b   1.000
_cell.length_c   1.000
_cell.angle_alpha   90.00
_cell.angle_beta   90.00
_cell.angle_gamma   90.00
#
_symmetry.space_group_name_H-M   'P 1'
#
loop_
_entity.id
_entity.type
_entity.pdbx_description
1 polymer ?
#
loop_
_entity_poly.entity_id
_entity_poly.type
_entity_poly.pdbx_seq_one_letter_code
_entity_poly.pdbx_strand_id
1 'polypeptide(L)'
;LLFSAFGDFLGSAMVVGASLMAPTVAAYWVVYLGLLLTGLGWGAVEAATNPLVAAAYPEEKTHRLNILHAWWPAGIVIGGLIGILIAMAGLPWQANLGVLMLPAVVLVLMVQRAEFPVTERVAMGLSYKDMFEQLIWSPGFWIWFVCMMGTVTAELAPSQWVNVTLTNVVGMSGIWVLIYINVLIFVGRHFAGPLVNRLSSPGLLTIGCALAAPGLYFLAVANSPLAAFAAATLWALGICYFYPTMIGAVAERYPAGGALMIGLMGFAGGLATQFLLPVMGRIFDQAKLAAAGGVTQFAELEGDALAEVLRIASTQSFQIVAVIPLCLIPVFAILWLVERRDQHVDA
;
A
#
# COMPACT_ATOMS: atom_id res chain seq x y z
N LEU A 1 -10.65 4.93 16.28
CA LEU A 1 -11.66 4.74 15.22
C LEU A 1 -12.62 5.94 15.11
N LEU A 2 -13.21 6.45 16.20
CA LEU A 2 -14.06 7.66 16.15
C LEU A 2 -13.30 8.89 15.64
N PHE A 3 -12.07 9.09 16.14
CA PHE A 3 -11.20 10.17 15.66
C PHE A 3 -10.91 10.03 14.15
N SER A 4 -10.68 8.81 13.67
CA SER A 4 -10.48 8.53 12.24
C SER A 4 -11.71 8.93 11.40
N ALA A 5 -12.88 8.42 11.77
CA ALA A 5 -14.12 8.75 11.06
C ALA A 5 -14.42 10.25 11.05
N PHE A 6 -14.19 10.93 12.18
CA PHE A 6 -14.34 12.38 12.27
C PHE A 6 -13.32 13.12 11.40
N GLY A 7 -12.06 12.68 11.37
CA GLY A 7 -11.00 13.24 10.53
C GLY A 7 -11.33 13.14 9.04
N ASP A 8 -11.79 11.96 8.60
CA ASP A 8 -12.16 11.74 7.20
C ASP A 8 -13.38 12.56 6.80
N PHE A 9 -14.41 12.59 7.63
CA PHE A 9 -15.62 13.36 7.37
C PHE A 9 -15.36 14.88 7.33
N LEU A 10 -14.75 15.41 8.39
CA LEU A 10 -14.49 16.84 8.49
C LEU A 10 -13.45 17.29 7.46
N GLY A 11 -12.39 16.50 7.25
CA GLY A 11 -11.38 16.81 6.26
C GLY A 11 -11.94 16.87 4.85
N SER A 12 -12.77 15.89 4.46
CA SER A 12 -13.49 15.91 3.17
C SER A 12 -14.45 17.09 3.07
N ALA A 13 -15.20 17.40 4.13
CA ALA A 13 -16.10 18.55 4.17
C ALA A 13 -15.35 19.89 4.01
N MET A 14 -14.18 20.04 4.63
CA MET A 14 -13.32 21.22 4.47
C MET A 14 -12.85 21.39 3.03
N VAL A 15 -12.41 20.30 2.37
CA VAL A 15 -11.98 20.38 0.95
C VAL A 15 -13.13 20.74 0.03
N VAL A 16 -14.32 20.15 0.25
CA VAL A 16 -15.53 20.53 -0.49
C VAL A 16 -15.88 21.99 -0.24
N GLY A 17 -15.91 22.44 1.02
CA GLY A 17 -16.19 23.82 1.38
C GLY A 17 -15.20 24.82 0.75
N ALA A 18 -13.91 24.48 0.76
CA ALA A 18 -12.88 25.32 0.15
C ALA A 18 -13.07 25.48 -1.37
N SER A 19 -13.59 24.46 -2.05
CA SER A 19 -13.86 24.52 -3.49
C SER A 19 -14.97 25.53 -3.87
N LEU A 20 -15.80 25.92 -2.91
CA LEU A 20 -16.84 26.94 -3.07
C LEU A 20 -16.33 28.34 -2.75
N MET A 21 -15.11 28.47 -2.23
CA MET A 21 -14.47 29.76 -1.94
C MET A 21 -13.80 30.32 -3.21
N ALA A 22 -13.64 31.65 -3.25
CA ALA A 22 -12.77 32.25 -4.25
C ALA A 22 -11.32 31.68 -4.12
N PRO A 23 -10.55 31.59 -5.23
CA PRO A 23 -9.18 31.07 -5.21
C PRO A 23 -8.24 32.04 -4.47
N THR A 24 -8.15 31.88 -3.18
CA THR A 24 -7.38 32.70 -2.25
C THR A 24 -6.40 31.88 -1.44
N VAL A 25 -5.43 32.56 -0.80
CA VAL A 25 -4.51 31.91 0.15
C VAL A 25 -5.29 31.22 1.30
N ALA A 26 -6.43 31.78 1.71
CA ALA A 26 -7.27 31.16 2.73
C ALA A 26 -7.87 29.82 2.23
N ALA A 27 -8.37 29.75 1.00
CA ALA A 27 -8.87 28.51 0.41
C ALA A 27 -7.78 27.44 0.33
N TYR A 28 -6.56 27.82 -0.05
CA TYR A 28 -5.40 26.90 -0.04
C TYR A 28 -5.18 26.28 1.35
N TRP A 29 -5.15 27.10 2.40
CA TRP A 29 -4.94 26.60 3.75
C TRP A 29 -6.09 25.72 4.25
N VAL A 30 -7.33 25.99 3.87
CA VAL A 30 -8.47 25.15 4.21
C VAL A 30 -8.33 23.78 3.54
N VAL A 31 -7.95 23.70 2.26
CA VAL A 31 -7.65 22.43 1.56
C VAL A 31 -6.52 21.70 2.25
N TYR A 32 -5.41 22.39 2.53
CA TYR A 32 -4.25 21.79 3.19
C TYR A 32 -4.60 21.18 4.55
N LEU A 33 -5.30 21.92 5.39
CA LEU A 33 -5.73 21.43 6.71
C LEU A 33 -6.76 20.32 6.61
N GLY A 34 -7.68 20.38 5.63
CA GLY A 34 -8.63 19.32 5.36
C GLY A 34 -7.93 18.01 4.97
N LEU A 35 -6.98 18.05 4.04
CA LEU A 35 -6.19 16.89 3.64
C LEU A 35 -5.30 16.37 4.77
N LEU A 36 -4.71 17.25 5.59
CA LEU A 36 -3.96 16.87 6.78
C LEU A 36 -4.84 16.11 7.76
N LEU A 37 -6.05 16.61 8.01
CA LEU A 37 -7.00 15.97 8.92
C LEU A 37 -7.46 14.59 8.43
N THR A 38 -7.73 14.45 7.12
CA THR A 38 -8.01 13.15 6.49
C THR A 38 -6.82 12.20 6.63
N GLY A 39 -5.59 12.69 6.42
CA GLY A 39 -4.38 11.89 6.59
C GLY A 39 -4.17 11.41 8.04
N LEU A 40 -4.42 12.28 9.02
CA LEU A 40 -4.41 11.91 10.45
C LEU A 40 -5.51 10.89 10.77
N GLY A 41 -6.70 11.04 10.17
CA GLY A 41 -7.79 10.07 10.28
C GLY A 41 -7.39 8.71 9.76
N TRP A 42 -6.77 8.65 8.58
CA TRP A 42 -6.25 7.42 7.99
C TRP A 42 -5.15 6.77 8.85
N GLY A 43 -4.17 7.53 9.31
CA GLY A 43 -3.14 7.02 10.22
C GLY A 43 -3.73 6.45 11.52
N ALA A 44 -4.77 7.08 12.05
CA ALA A 44 -5.45 6.62 13.26
C ALA A 44 -6.23 5.31 13.05
N VAL A 45 -6.86 5.11 11.87
CA VAL A 45 -7.52 3.81 11.58
C VAL A 45 -6.50 2.70 11.42
N GLU A 46 -5.39 2.92 10.74
CA GLU A 46 -4.30 1.94 10.60
C GLU A 46 -3.72 1.55 11.97
N ALA A 47 -3.45 2.54 12.82
CA ALA A 47 -2.92 2.30 14.16
C ALA A 47 -3.88 1.55 15.08
N ALA A 48 -5.20 1.65 14.84
CA ALA A 48 -6.22 1.02 15.68
C ALA A 48 -6.66 -0.35 15.16
N THR A 49 -6.89 -0.50 13.84
CA THR A 49 -7.51 -1.71 13.27
C THR A 49 -6.56 -2.90 13.22
N ASN A 50 -5.28 -2.68 12.93
CA ASN A 50 -4.30 -3.77 12.85
C ASN A 50 -4.12 -4.49 14.20
N PRO A 51 -3.84 -3.77 15.33
CA PRO A 51 -3.79 -4.41 16.65
C PRO A 51 -5.14 -4.98 17.10
N LEU A 52 -6.26 -4.35 16.71
CA LEU A 52 -7.60 -4.84 17.03
C LEU A 52 -7.87 -6.20 16.38
N VAL A 53 -7.56 -6.35 15.10
CA VAL A 53 -7.73 -7.61 14.38
C VAL A 53 -6.78 -8.68 14.93
N ALA A 54 -5.52 -8.32 15.23
CA ALA A 54 -4.56 -9.24 15.85
C ALA A 54 -5.05 -9.75 17.21
N ALA A 55 -5.64 -8.88 18.03
CA ALA A 55 -6.20 -9.25 19.34
C ALA A 55 -7.50 -10.07 19.23
N ALA A 56 -8.33 -9.78 18.22
CA ALA A 56 -9.58 -10.51 17.99
C ALA A 56 -9.38 -11.93 17.41
N TYR A 57 -8.26 -12.16 16.73
CA TYR A 57 -7.95 -13.44 16.05
C TYR A 57 -6.51 -13.89 16.35
N PRO A 58 -6.20 -14.25 17.61
CA PRO A 58 -4.82 -14.54 18.04
C PRO A 58 -4.18 -15.74 17.31
N GLU A 59 -4.99 -16.73 16.90
CA GLU A 59 -4.53 -17.94 16.21
C GLU A 59 -4.35 -17.78 14.69
N GLU A 60 -4.93 -16.71 14.10
CA GLU A 60 -4.98 -16.52 12.64
C GLU A 60 -4.57 -15.09 12.24
N LYS A 61 -3.70 -14.43 13.00
CA LYS A 61 -3.36 -13.01 12.85
C LYS A 61 -3.02 -12.65 11.40
N THR A 62 -2.06 -13.33 10.82
CA THR A 62 -1.59 -13.05 9.45
C THR A 62 -2.72 -13.23 8.43
N HIS A 63 -3.55 -14.27 8.55
CA HIS A 63 -4.68 -14.47 7.65
C HIS A 63 -5.72 -13.34 7.76
N ARG A 64 -6.13 -13.00 8.97
CA ARG A 64 -7.15 -11.99 9.22
C ARG A 64 -6.70 -10.58 8.85
N LEU A 65 -5.43 -10.27 9.06
CA LEU A 65 -4.83 -9.03 8.59
C LEU A 65 -4.80 -8.95 7.06
N ASN A 66 -4.55 -10.06 6.36
CA ASN A 66 -4.68 -10.10 4.90
C ASN A 66 -6.11 -9.83 4.43
N ILE A 67 -7.13 -10.39 5.09
CA ILE A 67 -8.54 -10.11 4.80
C ILE A 67 -8.89 -8.64 5.10
N LEU A 68 -8.43 -8.09 6.22
CA LEU A 68 -8.60 -6.66 6.52
C LEU A 68 -8.06 -5.79 5.38
N HIS A 69 -6.82 -6.04 5.00
CA HIS A 69 -6.16 -5.25 3.96
C HIS A 69 -6.62 -5.59 2.53
N ALA A 70 -7.41 -6.64 2.31
CA ALA A 70 -8.06 -6.88 1.01
C ALA A 70 -9.05 -5.76 0.66
N TRP A 71 -9.63 -5.10 1.64
CA TRP A 71 -10.56 -3.98 1.41
C TRP A 71 -9.88 -2.72 0.88
N TRP A 72 -8.56 -2.58 1.01
CA TRP A 72 -7.82 -1.48 0.37
C TRP A 72 -7.92 -1.53 -1.17
N PRO A 73 -7.50 -2.60 -1.87
CA PRO A 73 -7.67 -2.71 -3.32
C PRO A 73 -9.15 -2.73 -3.73
N ALA A 74 -10.05 -3.33 -2.93
CA ALA A 74 -11.49 -3.26 -3.20
C ALA A 74 -11.98 -1.80 -3.18
N GLY A 75 -11.53 -0.99 -2.23
CA GLY A 75 -11.86 0.43 -2.15
C GLY A 75 -11.38 1.22 -3.38
N ILE A 76 -10.20 0.90 -3.92
CA ILE A 76 -9.68 1.50 -5.17
C ILE A 76 -10.60 1.17 -6.34
N VAL A 77 -11.02 -0.08 -6.48
CA VAL A 77 -11.94 -0.51 -7.56
C VAL A 77 -13.31 0.16 -7.41
N ILE A 78 -13.90 0.09 -6.22
CA ILE A 78 -15.23 0.66 -5.95
C ILE A 78 -15.20 2.18 -6.13
N GLY A 79 -14.21 2.86 -5.56
CA GLY A 79 -14.06 4.32 -5.67
C GLY A 79 -13.81 4.76 -7.11
N GLY A 80 -13.00 4.01 -7.88
CA GLY A 80 -12.78 4.27 -9.29
C GLY A 80 -14.07 4.14 -10.12
N LEU A 81 -14.86 3.09 -9.90
CA LEU A 81 -16.16 2.89 -10.56
C LEU A 81 -17.16 3.99 -10.20
N ILE A 82 -17.24 4.36 -8.91
CA ILE A 82 -18.10 5.47 -8.47
C ILE A 82 -17.67 6.78 -9.13
N GLY A 83 -16.35 7.05 -9.20
CA GLY A 83 -15.82 8.23 -9.88
C GLY A 83 -16.20 8.30 -11.36
N ILE A 84 -16.15 7.17 -12.07
CA ILE A 84 -16.61 7.07 -13.47
C ILE A 84 -18.12 7.37 -13.57
N LEU A 85 -18.94 6.80 -12.69
CA LEU A 85 -20.40 7.04 -12.69
C LEU A 85 -20.73 8.51 -12.39
N ILE A 86 -20.04 9.15 -11.44
CA ILE A 86 -20.17 10.57 -11.12
C ILE A 86 -19.85 11.43 -12.36
N ALA A 87 -18.74 11.12 -13.04
CA ALA A 87 -18.33 11.83 -14.24
C ALA A 87 -19.35 11.63 -15.40
N MET A 88 -19.84 10.42 -15.61
CA MET A 88 -20.88 10.12 -16.62
C MET A 88 -22.20 10.81 -16.33
N ALA A 89 -22.55 11.00 -15.06
CA ALA A 89 -23.75 11.72 -14.63
C ALA A 89 -23.58 13.24 -14.73
N GLY A 90 -22.41 13.76 -15.15
CA GLY A 90 -22.13 15.19 -15.22
C GLY A 90 -22.06 15.88 -13.85
N LEU A 91 -21.91 15.12 -12.76
CA LEU A 91 -21.79 15.66 -11.43
C LEU A 91 -20.39 16.25 -11.18
N PRO A 92 -20.28 17.30 -10.35
CA PRO A 92 -19.00 17.91 -10.07
C PRO A 92 -18.09 16.98 -9.25
N TRP A 93 -16.77 17.18 -9.33
CA TRP A 93 -15.78 16.34 -8.64
C TRP A 93 -15.97 16.27 -7.12
N GLN A 94 -16.58 17.29 -6.52
CA GLN A 94 -16.92 17.36 -5.09
C GLN A 94 -17.83 16.20 -4.66
N ALA A 95 -18.63 15.68 -5.59
CA ALA A 95 -19.49 14.52 -5.32
C ALA A 95 -18.68 13.27 -4.92
N ASN A 96 -17.45 13.11 -5.44
CA ASN A 96 -16.56 12.01 -5.04
C ASN A 96 -16.22 12.08 -3.55
N LEU A 97 -15.87 13.26 -3.04
CA LEU A 97 -15.60 13.45 -1.61
C LEU A 97 -16.87 13.30 -0.76
N GLY A 98 -18.03 13.74 -1.28
CA GLY A 98 -19.31 13.53 -0.62
C GLY A 98 -19.62 12.04 -0.40
N VAL A 99 -19.32 11.20 -1.39
CA VAL A 99 -19.48 9.74 -1.26
C VAL A 99 -18.54 9.16 -0.19
N LEU A 100 -17.33 9.67 -0.05
CA LEU A 100 -16.38 9.21 0.98
C LEU A 100 -16.83 9.53 2.40
N MET A 101 -17.68 10.52 2.60
CA MET A 101 -18.24 10.83 3.92
C MET A 101 -19.21 9.75 4.43
N LEU A 102 -19.84 8.98 3.53
CA LEU A 102 -20.81 7.95 3.91
C LEU A 102 -20.17 6.81 4.75
N PRO A 103 -19.06 6.19 4.32
CA PRO A 103 -18.36 5.19 5.12
C PRO A 103 -17.93 5.73 6.49
N ALA A 104 -17.51 7.00 6.60
CA ALA A 104 -17.14 7.60 7.88
C ALA A 104 -18.33 7.67 8.85
N VAL A 105 -19.51 8.04 8.37
CA VAL A 105 -20.74 8.02 9.19
C VAL A 105 -21.09 6.59 9.61
N VAL A 106 -21.03 5.62 8.68
CA VAL A 106 -21.29 4.21 8.99
C VAL A 106 -20.31 3.71 10.06
N LEU A 107 -19.03 4.05 9.96
CA LEU A 107 -18.02 3.68 10.95
C LEU A 107 -18.35 4.22 12.34
N VAL A 108 -18.80 5.49 12.47
CA VAL A 108 -19.24 6.06 13.74
C VAL A 108 -20.37 5.25 14.35
N LEU A 109 -21.40 4.91 13.54
CA LEU A 109 -22.57 4.16 14.01
C LEU A 109 -22.19 2.73 14.45
N MET A 110 -21.28 2.09 13.74
CA MET A 110 -20.79 0.74 14.10
C MET A 110 -19.96 0.76 15.38
N VAL A 111 -19.02 1.70 15.51
CA VAL A 111 -18.09 1.79 16.64
C VAL A 111 -18.83 2.10 17.95
N GLN A 112 -19.90 2.91 17.92
CA GLN A 112 -20.69 3.22 19.12
C GLN A 112 -21.37 1.98 19.74
N ARG A 113 -21.56 0.91 18.97
CA ARG A 113 -22.22 -0.33 19.40
C ARG A 113 -21.27 -1.52 19.50
N ALA A 114 -19.99 -1.32 19.19
CA ALA A 114 -19.00 -2.39 19.15
C ALA A 114 -18.41 -2.64 20.55
N GLU A 115 -18.33 -3.90 20.90
CA GLU A 115 -17.49 -4.36 22.02
C GLU A 115 -16.10 -4.66 21.50
N PHE A 116 -15.08 -4.13 22.17
CA PHE A 116 -13.69 -4.30 21.75
C PHE A 116 -13.02 -5.39 22.58
N PRO A 117 -12.22 -6.28 21.94
CA PRO A 117 -11.45 -7.27 22.67
C PRO A 117 -10.39 -6.59 23.58
N VAL A 118 -10.00 -7.29 24.62
CA VAL A 118 -8.87 -6.90 25.45
C VAL A 118 -7.60 -6.94 24.60
N THR A 119 -6.78 -5.89 24.66
CA THR A 119 -5.52 -5.87 23.90
C THR A 119 -4.56 -6.97 24.38
N GLU A 120 -3.76 -7.53 23.49
CA GLU A 120 -2.81 -8.61 23.81
C GLU A 120 -1.90 -8.24 25.00
N ARG A 121 -1.43 -7.00 25.06
CA ARG A 121 -0.63 -6.51 26.19
C ARG A 121 -1.35 -6.68 27.52
N VAL A 122 -2.62 -6.27 27.59
CA VAL A 122 -3.42 -6.38 28.83
C VAL A 122 -3.74 -7.84 29.14
N ALA A 123 -4.05 -8.65 28.11
CA ALA A 123 -4.30 -10.08 28.28
C ALA A 123 -3.07 -10.84 28.85
N MET A 124 -1.87 -10.43 28.49
CA MET A 124 -0.61 -10.98 28.99
C MET A 124 -0.14 -10.33 30.32
N GLY A 125 -0.85 -9.33 30.84
CA GLY A 125 -0.45 -8.63 32.06
C GLY A 125 0.79 -7.74 31.90
N LEU A 126 1.17 -7.37 30.67
CA LEU A 126 2.37 -6.59 30.37
C LEU A 126 2.15 -5.09 30.59
N SER A 127 3.18 -4.42 31.10
CA SER A 127 3.22 -2.96 31.23
C SER A 127 3.58 -2.29 29.92
N TYR A 128 3.42 -0.96 29.84
CA TYR A 128 3.95 -0.20 28.70
C TYR A 128 5.48 -0.27 28.62
N LYS A 129 6.17 -0.38 29.75
CA LYS A 129 7.63 -0.53 29.80
C LYS A 129 8.08 -1.80 29.07
N ASP A 130 7.39 -2.92 29.29
CA ASP A 130 7.70 -4.20 28.65
C ASP A 130 7.60 -4.11 27.12
N MET A 131 6.60 -3.35 26.60
CA MET A 131 6.47 -3.09 25.15
C MET A 131 7.69 -2.35 24.58
N PHE A 132 8.17 -1.31 25.27
CA PHE A 132 9.35 -0.55 24.85
C PHE A 132 10.64 -1.37 25.00
N GLU A 133 10.76 -2.18 26.05
CA GLU A 133 11.87 -3.11 26.22
C GLU A 133 11.92 -4.14 25.10
N GLN A 134 10.77 -4.74 24.74
CA GLN A 134 10.68 -5.63 23.59
C GLN A 134 11.17 -4.95 22.31
N LEU A 135 10.77 -3.71 22.06
CA LEU A 135 11.18 -2.96 20.87
C LEU A 135 12.72 -2.75 20.83
N ILE A 136 13.30 -2.32 21.95
CA ILE A 136 14.73 -1.99 22.04
C ILE A 136 15.59 -3.26 21.92
N TRP A 137 15.19 -4.34 22.58
CA TRP A 137 15.96 -5.58 22.66
C TRP A 137 15.64 -6.60 21.55
N SER A 138 14.86 -6.20 20.52
CA SER A 138 14.53 -7.04 19.37
C SER A 138 15.18 -6.56 18.07
N PRO A 139 16.48 -6.77 17.84
CA PRO A 139 17.13 -6.30 16.62
C PRO A 139 16.51 -6.91 15.35
N GLY A 140 15.95 -8.12 15.43
CA GLY A 140 15.21 -8.74 14.34
C GLY A 140 13.99 -7.93 13.88
N PHE A 141 13.33 -7.18 14.77
CA PHE A 141 12.24 -6.29 14.40
C PHE A 141 12.67 -5.21 13.40
N TRP A 142 13.85 -4.64 13.57
CA TRP A 142 14.34 -3.58 12.69
C TRP A 142 14.64 -4.08 11.26
N ILE A 143 14.95 -5.38 11.11
CA ILE A 143 15.03 -6.01 9.79
C ILE A 143 13.64 -5.99 9.12
N TRP A 144 12.59 -6.39 9.85
CA TRP A 144 11.23 -6.33 9.35
C TRP A 144 10.80 -4.90 9.02
N PHE A 145 11.15 -3.93 9.87
CA PHE A 145 10.86 -2.52 9.65
C PHE A 145 11.46 -1.99 8.33
N VAL A 146 12.75 -2.26 8.08
CA VAL A 146 13.41 -1.86 6.83
C VAL A 146 12.85 -2.60 5.62
N CYS A 147 12.60 -3.91 5.75
CA CYS A 147 11.97 -4.70 4.70
C CYS A 147 10.56 -4.17 4.35
N MET A 148 9.80 -3.69 5.35
CA MET A 148 8.49 -3.07 5.11
C MET A 148 8.60 -1.83 4.22
N MET A 149 9.59 -0.99 4.42
CA MET A 149 9.81 0.16 3.53
C MET A 149 10.06 -0.29 2.09
N GLY A 150 10.87 -1.34 1.90
CA GLY A 150 11.15 -1.91 0.57
C GLY A 150 9.90 -2.53 -0.08
N THR A 151 9.15 -3.35 0.65
CA THR A 151 7.94 -4.00 0.12
C THR A 151 6.86 -2.99 -0.24
N VAL A 152 6.62 -1.97 0.59
CA VAL A 152 5.68 -0.87 0.29
C VAL A 152 6.10 -0.09 -0.94
N THR A 153 7.40 0.18 -1.10
CA THR A 153 7.90 0.87 -2.31
C THR A 153 7.68 0.03 -3.56
N ALA A 154 7.95 -1.27 -3.51
CA ALA A 154 7.74 -2.19 -4.64
C ALA A 154 6.25 -2.38 -5.01
N GLU A 155 5.34 -2.22 -4.04
CA GLU A 155 3.90 -2.28 -4.23
C GLU A 155 3.34 -0.95 -4.78
N LEU A 156 3.66 0.18 -4.16
CA LEU A 156 3.01 1.46 -4.44
C LEU A 156 3.68 2.28 -5.55
N ALA A 157 5.02 2.24 -5.68
CA ALA A 157 5.70 3.07 -6.67
C ALA A 157 5.26 2.77 -8.11
N PRO A 158 5.20 1.51 -8.58
CA PRO A 158 4.81 1.22 -9.95
C PRO A 158 3.38 1.66 -10.27
N SER A 159 2.46 1.59 -9.28
CA SER A 159 1.06 2.00 -9.44
C SER A 159 0.90 3.46 -9.87
N GLN A 160 1.86 4.33 -9.55
CA GLN A 160 1.82 5.75 -9.92
C GLN A 160 2.02 5.95 -11.44
N TRP A 161 2.77 5.08 -12.10
CA TRP A 161 3.13 5.23 -13.52
C TRP A 161 2.48 4.21 -14.45
N VAL A 162 1.90 3.12 -13.92
CA VAL A 162 1.25 2.07 -14.73
C VAL A 162 0.25 2.67 -15.73
N ASN A 163 -0.58 3.62 -15.30
CA ASN A 163 -1.58 4.23 -16.18
C ASN A 163 -0.89 5.00 -17.32
N VAL A 164 0.08 5.87 -17.01
CA VAL A 164 0.79 6.67 -18.04
C VAL A 164 1.55 5.76 -18.98
N THR A 165 2.29 4.78 -18.46
CA THR A 165 3.10 3.86 -19.26
C THR A 165 2.23 3.05 -20.21
N LEU A 166 1.18 2.40 -19.72
CA LEU A 166 0.40 1.50 -20.56
C LEU A 166 -0.50 2.23 -21.55
N THR A 167 -0.96 3.44 -21.22
CA THR A 167 -1.72 4.26 -22.16
C THR A 167 -0.85 4.65 -23.36
N ASN A 168 0.40 5.02 -23.13
CA ASN A 168 1.30 5.48 -24.19
C ASN A 168 2.00 4.33 -24.94
N VAL A 169 2.28 3.20 -24.27
CA VAL A 169 3.06 2.10 -24.86
C VAL A 169 2.18 1.06 -25.53
N VAL A 170 1.03 0.77 -24.95
CA VAL A 170 0.17 -0.37 -25.37
C VAL A 170 -1.09 0.10 -26.08
N GLY A 171 -1.34 1.42 -26.12
CA GLY A 171 -2.51 2.00 -26.78
C GLY A 171 -3.84 1.67 -26.08
N MET A 172 -3.79 1.23 -24.82
CA MET A 172 -4.98 0.97 -24.00
C MET A 172 -4.95 1.79 -22.71
N SER A 173 -6.12 2.19 -22.23
CA SER A 173 -6.20 2.89 -20.95
C SER A 173 -5.64 2.02 -19.81
N GLY A 174 -4.56 2.47 -19.19
CA GLY A 174 -3.90 1.77 -18.09
C GLY A 174 -4.78 1.60 -16.85
N ILE A 175 -5.91 2.32 -16.76
CA ILE A 175 -6.87 2.17 -15.67
C ILE A 175 -7.46 0.75 -15.59
N TRP A 176 -7.64 0.07 -16.73
CA TRP A 176 -8.13 -1.30 -16.76
C TRP A 176 -7.13 -2.28 -16.14
N VAL A 177 -5.83 -2.05 -16.33
CA VAL A 177 -4.78 -2.86 -15.71
C VAL A 177 -4.73 -2.59 -14.21
N LEU A 178 -4.89 -1.34 -13.78
CA LEU A 178 -4.97 -1.00 -12.35
C LEU A 178 -6.16 -1.67 -11.67
N ILE A 179 -7.34 -1.62 -12.29
CA ILE A 179 -8.54 -2.32 -11.78
C ILE A 179 -8.27 -3.82 -11.70
N TYR A 180 -7.73 -4.41 -12.75
CA TYR A 180 -7.40 -5.83 -12.82
C TYR A 180 -6.44 -6.26 -11.71
N ILE A 181 -5.33 -5.53 -11.52
CA ILE A 181 -4.35 -5.77 -10.45
C ILE A 181 -5.03 -5.73 -9.08
N ASN A 182 -5.84 -4.72 -8.82
CA ASN A 182 -6.51 -4.56 -7.53
C ASN A 182 -7.56 -5.64 -7.27
N VAL A 183 -8.26 -6.13 -8.31
CA VAL A 183 -9.17 -7.29 -8.20
C VAL A 183 -8.38 -8.56 -7.87
N LEU A 184 -7.24 -8.80 -8.53
CA LEU A 184 -6.39 -9.95 -8.21
C LEU A 184 -5.88 -9.91 -6.76
N ILE A 185 -5.43 -8.74 -6.29
CA ILE A 185 -4.95 -8.56 -4.91
C ILE A 185 -6.10 -8.77 -3.92
N PHE A 186 -7.29 -8.20 -4.19
CA PHE A 186 -8.47 -8.40 -3.34
C PHE A 186 -8.79 -9.88 -3.18
N VAL A 187 -8.93 -10.60 -4.29
CA VAL A 187 -9.25 -12.03 -4.27
C VAL A 187 -8.12 -12.83 -3.62
N GLY A 188 -6.87 -12.57 -4.01
CA GLY A 188 -5.70 -13.33 -3.52
C GLY A 188 -5.53 -13.24 -2.00
N ARG A 189 -5.73 -12.07 -1.40
CA ARG A 189 -5.59 -11.86 0.06
C ARG A 189 -6.52 -12.74 0.90
N HIS A 190 -7.65 -13.19 0.36
CA HIS A 190 -8.55 -14.13 1.05
C HIS A 190 -7.97 -15.54 1.16
N PHE A 191 -6.97 -15.88 0.36
CA PHE A 191 -6.28 -17.17 0.38
C PHE A 191 -4.96 -17.16 1.17
N ALA A 192 -4.67 -16.10 1.91
CA ALA A 192 -3.43 -15.99 2.68
C ALA A 192 -3.26 -17.09 3.72
N GLY A 193 -4.33 -17.48 4.44
CA GLY A 193 -4.26 -18.49 5.51
C GLY A 193 -3.66 -19.83 5.04
N PRO A 194 -4.24 -20.52 4.05
CA PRO A 194 -3.68 -21.76 3.53
C PRO A 194 -2.23 -21.64 3.03
N LEU A 195 -1.85 -20.48 2.49
CA LEU A 195 -0.50 -20.23 2.00
C LEU A 195 0.49 -20.02 3.14
N VAL A 196 0.14 -19.21 4.15
CA VAL A 196 0.98 -18.99 5.34
C VAL A 196 1.18 -20.29 6.12
N ASN A 197 0.14 -21.09 6.28
CA ASN A 197 0.23 -22.37 6.98
C ASN A 197 1.19 -23.37 6.30
N ARG A 198 1.38 -23.27 4.97
CA ARG A 198 2.29 -24.15 4.22
C ARG A 198 3.70 -23.58 4.07
N LEU A 199 3.80 -22.28 3.89
CA LEU A 199 5.05 -21.61 3.49
C LEU A 199 5.68 -20.82 4.64
N SER A 200 4.95 -20.57 5.73
CA SER A 200 5.20 -19.52 6.72
C SER A 200 5.21 -18.10 6.13
N SER A 201 5.20 -17.08 6.98
CA SER A 201 5.19 -15.67 6.54
C SER A 201 6.44 -15.31 5.72
N PRO A 202 7.69 -15.63 6.14
CA PRO A 202 8.88 -15.34 5.33
C PRO A 202 8.92 -16.10 4.01
N GLY A 203 8.44 -17.35 3.98
CA GLY A 203 8.38 -18.15 2.76
C GLY A 203 7.42 -17.56 1.73
N LEU A 204 6.25 -17.11 2.17
CA LEU A 204 5.27 -16.43 1.31
C LEU A 204 5.83 -15.11 0.76
N LEU A 205 6.54 -14.32 1.59
CA LEU A 205 7.20 -13.09 1.16
C LEU A 205 8.36 -13.35 0.19
N THR A 206 9.13 -14.44 0.39
CA THR A 206 10.19 -14.84 -0.54
C THR A 206 9.64 -15.14 -1.93
N ILE A 207 8.57 -15.95 -2.00
CA ILE A 207 7.89 -16.27 -3.27
C ILE A 207 7.27 -15.00 -3.87
N GLY A 208 6.66 -14.16 -3.04
CA GLY A 208 6.13 -12.88 -3.47
C GLY A 208 7.18 -12.01 -4.15
N CYS A 209 8.36 -11.86 -3.55
CA CYS A 209 9.48 -11.13 -4.15
C CYS A 209 9.97 -11.77 -5.46
N ALA A 210 10.06 -13.11 -5.49
CA ALA A 210 10.47 -13.85 -6.68
C ALA A 210 9.49 -13.72 -7.86
N LEU A 211 8.21 -13.43 -7.60
CA LEU A 211 7.20 -13.13 -8.61
C LEU A 211 7.16 -11.63 -8.95
N ALA A 212 7.27 -10.76 -7.95
CA ALA A 212 7.16 -9.31 -8.14
C ALA A 212 8.29 -8.74 -9.00
N ALA A 213 9.53 -9.19 -8.81
CA ALA A 213 10.68 -8.69 -9.54
C ALA A 213 10.58 -8.94 -11.05
N PRO A 214 10.39 -10.19 -11.54
CA PRO A 214 10.21 -10.42 -12.96
C PRO A 214 8.90 -9.82 -13.49
N GLY A 215 7.82 -9.76 -12.68
CA GLY A 215 6.58 -9.10 -13.04
C GLY A 215 6.79 -7.62 -13.39
N LEU A 216 7.52 -6.88 -12.57
CA LEU A 216 7.90 -5.48 -12.83
C LEU A 216 8.82 -5.34 -14.05
N TYR A 217 9.80 -6.23 -14.18
CA TYR A 217 10.70 -6.20 -15.33
C TYR A 217 9.94 -6.43 -16.66
N PHE A 218 9.07 -7.43 -16.70
CA PHE A 218 8.27 -7.70 -17.91
C PHE A 218 7.23 -6.60 -18.17
N LEU A 219 6.69 -5.97 -17.12
CA LEU A 219 5.79 -4.83 -17.27
C LEU A 219 6.52 -3.63 -17.90
N ALA A 220 7.81 -3.44 -17.55
CA ALA A 220 8.66 -2.39 -18.13
C ALA A 220 8.87 -2.53 -19.64
N VAL A 221 8.88 -3.77 -20.15
CA VAL A 221 9.16 -4.06 -21.56
C VAL A 221 7.94 -4.56 -22.34
N ALA A 222 6.76 -4.56 -21.73
CA ALA A 222 5.53 -4.99 -22.37
C ALA A 222 5.18 -4.07 -23.56
N ASN A 223 4.92 -4.67 -24.70
CA ASN A 223 4.63 -3.98 -25.97
C ASN A 223 3.28 -4.36 -26.58
N SER A 224 2.47 -5.10 -25.84
CA SER A 224 1.13 -5.52 -26.24
C SER A 224 0.20 -5.64 -25.03
N PRO A 225 -1.13 -5.51 -25.20
CA PRO A 225 -2.09 -5.68 -24.11
C PRO A 225 -1.93 -7.03 -23.38
N LEU A 226 -1.76 -8.11 -24.12
CA LEU A 226 -1.60 -9.45 -23.55
C LEU A 226 -0.33 -9.54 -22.68
N ALA A 227 0.80 -9.02 -23.18
CA ALA A 227 2.06 -8.99 -22.42
C ALA A 227 1.92 -8.13 -21.16
N ALA A 228 1.24 -6.98 -21.24
CA ALA A 228 0.99 -6.10 -20.11
C ALA A 228 0.13 -6.79 -19.04
N PHE A 229 -0.95 -7.46 -19.41
CA PHE A 229 -1.79 -8.21 -18.46
C PHE A 229 -1.05 -9.41 -17.85
N ALA A 230 -0.27 -10.14 -18.62
CA ALA A 230 0.53 -11.27 -18.12
C ALA A 230 1.59 -10.78 -17.10
N ALA A 231 2.32 -9.73 -17.41
CA ALA A 231 3.29 -9.12 -16.51
C ALA A 231 2.64 -8.52 -15.26
N ALA A 232 1.50 -7.84 -15.42
CA ALA A 232 0.70 -7.30 -14.32
C ALA A 232 0.16 -8.40 -13.40
N THR A 233 -0.24 -9.55 -13.96
CA THR A 233 -0.65 -10.74 -13.15
C THR A 233 0.50 -11.22 -12.28
N LEU A 234 1.69 -11.38 -12.87
CA LEU A 234 2.86 -11.86 -12.15
C LEU A 234 3.26 -10.89 -11.04
N TRP A 235 3.26 -9.59 -11.32
CA TRP A 235 3.53 -8.56 -10.32
C TRP A 235 2.45 -8.53 -9.22
N ALA A 236 1.17 -8.53 -9.59
CA ALA A 236 0.05 -8.50 -8.63
C ALA A 236 0.08 -9.68 -7.67
N LEU A 237 0.33 -10.91 -8.17
CA LEU A 237 0.48 -12.10 -7.34
C LEU A 237 1.71 -11.99 -6.43
N GLY A 238 2.79 -11.35 -6.90
CA GLY A 238 4.00 -11.13 -6.11
C GLY A 238 3.77 -10.19 -4.94
N ILE A 239 3.14 -9.04 -5.17
CA ILE A 239 2.92 -8.01 -4.13
C ILE A 239 1.70 -8.28 -3.25
N CYS A 240 0.83 -9.21 -3.65
CA CYS A 240 -0.48 -9.46 -3.05
C CYS A 240 -0.43 -9.53 -1.52
N TYR A 241 0.60 -10.17 -0.98
CA TYR A 241 0.72 -10.48 0.44
C TYR A 241 1.73 -9.61 1.18
N PHE A 242 2.40 -8.64 0.55
CA PHE A 242 3.50 -7.91 1.15
C PHE A 242 3.11 -7.22 2.45
N TYR A 243 2.33 -6.17 2.37
CA TYR A 243 2.00 -5.32 3.52
C TYR A 243 1.34 -6.09 4.68
N PRO A 244 0.21 -6.80 4.48
CA PRO A 244 -0.50 -7.44 5.59
C PRO A 244 0.27 -8.62 6.20
N THR A 245 1.02 -9.38 5.40
CA THR A 245 1.83 -10.49 5.92
C THR A 245 3.01 -9.99 6.75
N MET A 246 3.62 -8.84 6.38
CA MET A 246 4.67 -8.20 7.17
C MET A 246 4.15 -7.77 8.56
N ILE A 247 2.97 -7.18 8.61
CA ILE A 247 2.32 -6.80 9.88
C ILE A 247 2.00 -8.06 10.71
N GLY A 248 1.40 -9.07 10.08
CA GLY A 248 1.07 -10.34 10.72
C GLY A 248 2.29 -11.05 11.30
N ALA A 249 3.37 -11.14 10.50
CA ALA A 249 4.62 -11.73 10.94
C ALA A 249 5.21 -11.05 12.18
N VAL A 250 5.13 -9.73 12.28
CA VAL A 250 5.58 -8.99 13.46
C VAL A 250 4.63 -9.20 14.64
N ALA A 251 3.32 -9.19 14.42
CA ALA A 251 2.32 -9.46 15.47
C ALA A 251 2.45 -10.87 16.08
N GLU A 252 2.86 -11.86 15.28
CA GLU A 252 3.07 -13.23 15.74
C GLU A 252 4.41 -13.40 16.47
N ARG A 253 5.49 -12.77 15.98
CA ARG A 253 6.85 -12.93 16.54
C ARG A 253 7.12 -12.09 17.78
N TYR A 254 6.44 -10.96 17.90
CA TYR A 254 6.69 -9.98 18.97
C TYR A 254 5.43 -9.63 19.74
N PRO A 255 4.74 -10.62 20.35
CA PRO A 255 3.45 -10.39 21.01
C PRO A 255 3.55 -9.40 22.19
N ALA A 256 4.69 -9.37 22.92
CA ALA A 256 4.91 -8.41 23.99
C ALA A 256 5.04 -6.96 23.49
N GLY A 257 5.47 -6.75 22.25
CA GLY A 257 5.51 -5.44 21.60
C GLY A 257 4.13 -4.91 21.20
N GLY A 258 3.14 -5.80 21.04
CA GLY A 258 1.73 -5.50 20.86
C GLY A 258 1.47 -4.40 19.83
N ALA A 259 0.54 -3.50 20.18
CA ALA A 259 0.14 -2.40 19.30
C ALA A 259 1.28 -1.43 18.92
N LEU A 260 2.33 -1.31 19.75
CA LEU A 260 3.47 -0.44 19.45
C LEU A 260 4.22 -0.93 18.24
N MET A 261 4.64 -2.20 18.21
CA MET A 261 5.43 -2.75 17.11
C MET A 261 4.59 -2.91 15.85
N ILE A 262 3.31 -3.28 15.97
CA ILE A 262 2.36 -3.30 14.84
C ILE A 262 2.20 -1.90 14.25
N GLY A 263 2.02 -0.87 15.09
CA GLY A 263 1.89 0.52 14.64
C GLY A 263 3.17 1.05 13.97
N LEU A 264 4.35 0.64 14.46
CA LEU A 264 5.63 0.99 13.84
C LEU A 264 5.79 0.35 12.46
N MET A 265 5.23 -0.84 12.20
CA MET A 265 5.21 -1.40 10.84
C MET A 265 4.38 -0.52 9.89
N GLY A 266 3.22 -0.02 10.33
CA GLY A 266 2.44 0.96 9.57
C GLY A 266 3.21 2.27 9.35
N PHE A 267 3.93 2.75 10.37
CA PHE A 267 4.81 3.92 10.26
C PHE A 267 5.95 3.70 9.25
N ALA A 268 6.56 2.51 9.18
CA ALA A 268 7.54 2.18 8.15
C ALA A 268 6.97 2.30 6.73
N GLY A 269 5.71 1.85 6.51
CA GLY A 269 4.98 2.07 5.28
C GLY A 269 4.77 3.55 4.97
N GLY A 270 4.39 4.35 5.97
CA GLY A 270 4.27 5.81 5.86
C GLY A 270 5.60 6.48 5.50
N LEU A 271 6.72 6.08 6.11
CA LEU A 271 8.06 6.57 5.75
C LEU A 271 8.44 6.24 4.31
N ALA A 272 8.13 5.03 3.85
CA ALA A 272 8.35 4.63 2.45
C ALA A 272 7.57 5.56 1.51
N THR A 273 6.29 5.78 1.77
CA THR A 273 5.45 6.67 0.98
C THR A 273 5.98 8.11 0.98
N GLN A 274 6.39 8.63 2.13
CA GLN A 274 6.85 10.03 2.28
C GLN A 274 8.23 10.27 1.68
N PHE A 275 9.16 9.32 1.78
CA PHE A 275 10.55 9.54 1.41
C PHE A 275 10.99 8.75 0.17
N LEU A 276 10.57 7.50 0.00
CA LEU A 276 11.02 6.66 -1.10
C LEU A 276 10.21 6.89 -2.39
N LEU A 277 8.88 7.10 -2.31
CA LEU A 277 8.11 7.41 -3.51
C LEU A 277 8.56 8.70 -4.20
N PRO A 278 8.83 9.82 -3.51
CA PRO A 278 9.42 11.00 -4.16
C PRO A 278 10.79 10.76 -4.79
N VAL A 279 11.61 9.85 -4.22
CA VAL A 279 12.87 9.45 -4.86
C VAL A 279 12.61 8.74 -6.18
N MET A 280 11.65 7.82 -6.22
CA MET A 280 11.25 7.15 -7.45
C MET A 280 10.69 8.15 -8.47
N GLY A 281 9.90 9.13 -8.04
CA GLY A 281 9.42 10.24 -8.88
C GLY A 281 10.58 11.03 -9.51
N ARG A 282 11.60 11.38 -8.72
CA ARG A 282 12.80 12.06 -9.24
C ARG A 282 13.56 11.21 -10.28
N ILE A 283 13.66 9.90 -10.05
CA ILE A 283 14.28 8.98 -11.01
C ILE A 283 13.51 9.00 -12.34
N PHE A 284 12.18 8.93 -12.30
CA PHE A 284 11.33 9.04 -13.48
C PHE A 284 11.53 10.37 -14.21
N ASP A 285 11.53 11.50 -13.48
CA ASP A 285 11.70 12.83 -14.05
C ASP A 285 13.09 13.00 -14.67
N GLN A 286 14.14 12.51 -14.03
CA GLN A 286 15.50 12.54 -14.58
C GLN A 286 15.60 11.69 -15.85
N ALA A 287 15.04 10.49 -15.85
CA ALA A 287 15.02 9.61 -17.02
C ALA A 287 14.26 10.25 -18.19
N LYS A 288 13.13 10.89 -17.91
CA LYS A 288 12.31 11.63 -18.88
C LYS A 288 13.09 12.77 -19.53
N LEU A 289 13.75 13.60 -18.72
CA LEU A 289 14.54 14.72 -19.22
C LEU A 289 15.79 14.26 -19.96
N ALA A 290 16.45 13.21 -19.52
CA ALA A 290 17.60 12.62 -20.21
C ALA A 290 17.20 12.06 -21.59
N ALA A 291 16.08 11.36 -21.67
CA ALA A 291 15.56 10.81 -22.93
C ALA A 291 15.12 11.92 -23.91
N ALA A 292 14.62 13.05 -23.41
CA ALA A 292 14.22 14.20 -24.23
C ALA A 292 15.40 15.08 -24.70
N GLY A 293 16.58 14.95 -24.08
CA GLY A 293 17.73 15.82 -24.33
C GLY A 293 17.73 17.11 -23.50
N GLY A 294 16.84 17.26 -22.53
CA GLY A 294 16.76 18.39 -21.60
C GLY A 294 15.36 18.92 -21.36
N VAL A 295 15.26 19.93 -20.48
CA VAL A 295 13.97 20.51 -20.05
C VAL A 295 13.27 21.23 -21.22
N THR A 296 14.01 22.02 -22.01
CA THR A 296 13.47 22.79 -23.14
C THR A 296 12.94 21.85 -24.21
N GLN A 297 13.74 20.85 -24.58
CA GLN A 297 13.36 19.84 -25.58
C GLN A 297 12.12 19.05 -25.12
N PHE A 298 12.08 18.65 -23.85
CA PHE A 298 10.90 17.96 -23.31
C PHE A 298 9.62 18.79 -23.38
N ALA A 299 9.72 20.11 -23.13
CA ALA A 299 8.56 21.01 -23.17
C ALA A 299 7.96 21.20 -24.60
N GLU A 300 8.73 20.90 -25.63
CA GLU A 300 8.33 21.02 -27.03
C GLU A 300 7.83 19.68 -27.62
N LEU A 301 7.92 18.57 -26.85
CA LEU A 301 7.51 17.25 -27.33
C LEU A 301 6.00 17.09 -27.31
N GLU A 302 5.46 16.58 -28.41
CA GLU A 302 4.05 16.20 -28.55
C GLU A 302 3.91 14.85 -29.27
N GLY A 303 2.72 14.26 -29.22
CA GLY A 303 2.38 13.03 -29.96
C GLY A 303 3.32 11.85 -29.66
N ASP A 304 3.76 11.18 -30.73
CA ASP A 304 4.57 9.96 -30.63
C ASP A 304 5.94 10.18 -29.98
N ALA A 305 6.55 11.35 -30.18
CA ALA A 305 7.85 11.69 -29.59
C ALA A 305 7.75 11.82 -28.05
N LEU A 306 6.69 12.44 -27.55
CA LEU A 306 6.40 12.51 -26.11
C LEU A 306 6.11 11.12 -25.55
N ALA A 307 5.31 10.31 -26.25
CA ALA A 307 4.99 8.94 -25.85
C ALA A 307 6.26 8.07 -25.74
N GLU A 308 7.20 8.19 -26.66
CA GLU A 308 8.46 7.44 -26.64
C GLU A 308 9.34 7.85 -25.45
N VAL A 309 9.47 9.14 -25.16
CA VAL A 309 10.22 9.63 -23.99
C VAL A 309 9.60 9.13 -22.69
N LEU A 310 8.27 9.17 -22.57
CA LEU A 310 7.56 8.65 -21.39
C LEU A 310 7.71 7.12 -21.27
N ARG A 311 7.73 6.41 -22.38
CA ARG A 311 7.99 4.96 -22.42
C ARG A 311 9.39 4.64 -21.87
N ILE A 312 10.42 5.33 -22.33
CA ILE A 312 11.81 5.14 -21.88
C ILE A 312 11.92 5.41 -20.36
N ALA A 313 11.37 6.53 -19.90
CA ALA A 313 11.39 6.90 -18.48
C ALA A 313 10.67 5.87 -17.60
N SER A 314 9.51 5.39 -18.05
CA SER A 314 8.74 4.36 -17.35
C SER A 314 9.48 3.03 -17.29
N THR A 315 10.06 2.59 -18.40
CA THR A 315 10.86 1.36 -18.49
C THR A 315 11.99 1.39 -17.47
N GLN A 316 12.78 2.47 -17.43
CA GLN A 316 13.88 2.63 -16.47
C GLN A 316 13.38 2.63 -15.03
N SER A 317 12.29 3.34 -14.75
CA SER A 317 11.71 3.40 -13.40
C SER A 317 11.25 2.03 -12.90
N PHE A 318 10.54 1.27 -13.73
CA PHE A 318 10.09 -0.08 -13.34
C PHE A 318 11.27 -1.05 -13.15
N GLN A 319 12.31 -0.97 -13.99
CA GLN A 319 13.52 -1.78 -13.84
C GLN A 319 14.24 -1.48 -12.52
N ILE A 320 14.34 -0.20 -12.14
CA ILE A 320 14.95 0.20 -10.86
C ILE A 320 14.12 -0.30 -9.69
N VAL A 321 12.79 -0.15 -9.74
CA VAL A 321 11.92 -0.65 -8.67
C VAL A 321 11.98 -2.18 -8.57
N ALA A 322 12.15 -2.90 -9.69
CA ALA A 322 12.29 -4.37 -9.70
C ALA A 322 13.52 -4.87 -8.93
N VAL A 323 14.54 -4.03 -8.74
CA VAL A 323 15.72 -4.37 -7.93
C VAL A 323 15.34 -4.53 -6.45
N ILE A 324 14.35 -3.78 -5.96
CA ILE A 324 13.95 -3.82 -4.55
C ILE A 324 13.51 -5.24 -4.13
N PRO A 325 12.50 -5.87 -4.76
CA PRO A 325 12.13 -7.24 -4.40
C PRO A 325 13.26 -8.24 -4.66
N LEU A 326 14.11 -8.04 -5.66
CA LEU A 326 15.31 -8.88 -5.84
C LEU A 326 16.24 -8.86 -4.62
N CYS A 327 16.50 -7.67 -4.06
CA CYS A 327 17.31 -7.51 -2.85
C CYS A 327 16.62 -8.09 -1.60
N LEU A 328 15.30 -8.13 -1.56
CA LEU A 328 14.54 -8.69 -0.44
C LEU A 328 14.47 -10.23 -0.46
N ILE A 329 14.62 -10.88 -1.61
CA ILE A 329 14.62 -12.35 -1.71
C ILE A 329 15.60 -13.00 -0.73
N PRO A 330 16.92 -12.67 -0.72
CA PRO A 330 17.85 -13.31 0.19
C PRO A 330 17.51 -13.04 1.66
N VAL A 331 16.99 -11.87 2.00
CA VAL A 331 16.62 -11.53 3.38
C VAL A 331 15.47 -12.43 3.85
N PHE A 332 14.38 -12.50 3.09
CA PHE A 332 13.23 -13.33 3.47
C PHE A 332 13.56 -14.83 3.36
N ALA A 333 14.39 -15.26 2.42
CA ALA A 333 14.83 -16.63 2.32
C ALA A 333 15.66 -17.06 3.54
N ILE A 334 16.56 -16.22 4.04
CA ILE A 334 17.32 -16.48 5.27
C ILE A 334 16.36 -16.58 6.47
N LEU A 335 15.43 -15.65 6.61
CA LEU A 335 14.42 -15.68 7.68
C LEU A 335 13.57 -16.96 7.62
N TRP A 336 13.20 -17.40 6.41
CA TRP A 336 12.47 -18.63 6.19
C TRP A 336 13.27 -19.89 6.58
N LEU A 337 14.55 -19.93 6.21
CA LEU A 337 15.42 -21.06 6.55
C LEU A 337 15.68 -21.15 8.07
N VAL A 338 15.86 -20.02 8.73
CA VAL A 338 16.02 -19.96 10.20
C VAL A 338 14.74 -20.49 10.89
N GLU A 339 13.56 -20.00 10.48
CA GLU A 339 12.30 -20.42 11.06
C GLU A 339 12.04 -21.93 10.89
N ARG A 340 12.33 -22.48 9.71
CA ARG A 340 12.21 -23.93 9.47
C ARG A 340 13.17 -24.77 10.33
N ARG A 341 14.39 -24.26 10.57
CA ARG A 341 15.35 -24.94 11.41
C ARG A 341 14.87 -25.03 12.85
N ASP A 342 14.33 -23.93 13.38
CA ASP A 342 13.81 -23.87 14.76
C ASP A 342 12.63 -24.84 14.95
N GLN A 343 11.71 -24.91 13.99
CA GLN A 343 10.59 -25.88 14.01
C GLN A 343 11.04 -27.35 14.00
N HIS A 344 12.19 -27.67 13.41
CA HIS A 344 12.73 -29.04 13.40
C HIS A 344 13.53 -29.40 14.67
N VAL A 345 13.93 -28.42 15.45
CA VAL A 345 14.63 -28.63 16.74
C VAL A 345 13.61 -28.87 17.86
N ASP A 346 12.41 -28.30 17.76
CA ASP A 346 11.33 -28.38 18.74
C ASP A 346 10.38 -29.58 18.50
N ALA A 347 10.47 -30.28 17.36
CA ALA A 347 9.69 -31.48 17.01
C ALA A 347 10.46 -32.78 17.25
#